data_dc73766fa5109b5ea4067ca7182d031f
#
_entry.id   dc73766fa5109b5ea4067ca7182d031f
#
_cell.length_a   1.000
_cell.length_b   1.000
_cell.length_c   1.000
_cell.angle_alpha   90.00
_cell.angle_beta   90.00
_cell.angle_gamma   90.00
#
_symmetry.space_group_name_H-M   'P 1'
#
loop_
_entity.id
_entity.type
_entity.pdbx_description
1 polymer ?
#
loop_
_entity_poly.entity_id
_entity_poly.type
_entity_poly.pdbx_seq_one_letter_code
_entity_poly.pdbx_strand_id
1 'polypeptide(L)'
;AIFQSNPSIDSPLLMLAEADVDVANRQLKLEKRGYLPTLSLGASIQAVIKGFNPYNVERHPYSKGDFMGFSVGVNIPLAFGAQKARMNAARKTVDMASLNAKNQEYMLRKAYEAAYNDYVSAHNSLEYYQTQGVPQAREMERISKISYENGSIGYVELMQNMQSAVDVWKEYADAERRYNKTIVELNYLKGDKK
;
A
#
# COMPACT_ATOMS: atom_id res chain seq x y z
N ALA A 1 19.80 16.63 -11.06
CA ALA A 1 18.79 16.15 -10.13
C ALA A 1 18.73 14.62 -10.18
N ILE A 2 18.70 13.96 -9.04
CA ILE A 2 18.66 12.49 -8.92
C ILE A 2 17.26 11.96 -9.25
N PHE A 3 16.22 12.76 -9.03
CA PHE A 3 14.82 12.42 -9.24
C PHE A 3 14.22 13.18 -10.42
N GLN A 4 13.21 12.55 -11.06
CA GLN A 4 12.42 13.14 -12.14
C GLN A 4 11.09 13.64 -11.59
N SER A 5 10.53 14.69 -12.18
CA SER A 5 9.24 15.25 -11.77
C SER A 5 8.05 14.31 -12.04
N ASN A 6 8.16 13.36 -12.96
CA ASN A 6 7.09 12.44 -13.33
C ASN A 6 7.65 11.01 -13.59
N PRO A 7 8.03 10.26 -12.54
CA PRO A 7 8.51 8.89 -12.67
C PRO A 7 7.35 7.91 -12.88
N SER A 8 7.69 6.69 -13.27
CA SER A 8 6.81 5.53 -13.07
C SER A 8 6.73 5.23 -11.57
N ILE A 9 5.53 5.17 -11.02
CA ILE A 9 5.30 4.81 -9.62
C ILE A 9 4.98 3.32 -9.58
N ASP A 10 5.88 2.53 -8.99
CA ASP A 10 5.72 1.08 -8.78
C ASP A 10 5.52 0.79 -7.28
N SER A 11 4.54 1.49 -6.70
CA SER A 11 4.24 1.38 -5.28
C SER A 11 3.46 0.10 -4.96
N PRO A 12 3.84 -0.64 -3.89
CA PRO A 12 3.05 -1.78 -3.40
C PRO A 12 1.59 -1.43 -3.09
N LEU A 13 1.29 -0.18 -2.72
CA LEU A 13 -0.08 0.29 -2.50
C LEU A 13 -0.90 0.31 -3.79
N LEU A 14 -0.29 0.68 -4.92
CA LEU A 14 -0.96 0.63 -6.22
C LEU A 14 -1.18 -0.82 -6.67
N MET A 15 -0.17 -1.67 -6.51
CA MET A 15 -0.28 -3.10 -6.81
C MET A 15 -1.39 -3.78 -5.99
N LEU A 16 -1.56 -3.41 -4.72
CA LEU A 16 -2.65 -3.90 -3.88
C LEU A 16 -4.02 -3.46 -4.44
N ALA A 17 -4.17 -2.19 -4.79
CA ALA A 17 -5.42 -1.68 -5.34
C ALA A 17 -5.78 -2.34 -6.69
N GLU A 18 -4.80 -2.63 -7.54
CA GLU A 18 -4.98 -3.39 -8.79
C GLU A 18 -5.37 -4.85 -8.53
N ALA A 19 -4.77 -5.48 -7.53
CA ALA A 19 -5.15 -6.84 -7.11
C ALA A 19 -6.59 -6.90 -6.60
N ASP A 20 -7.08 -5.88 -5.90
CA ASP A 20 -8.48 -5.77 -5.47
C ASP A 20 -9.44 -5.70 -6.68
N VAL A 21 -9.05 -5.02 -7.76
CA VAL A 21 -9.82 -5.02 -9.02
C VAL A 21 -9.90 -6.44 -9.61
N ASP A 22 -8.80 -7.18 -9.58
CA ASP A 22 -8.78 -8.57 -10.06
C ASP A 22 -9.66 -9.48 -9.21
N VAL A 23 -9.64 -9.33 -7.89
CA VAL A 23 -10.53 -10.06 -6.97
C VAL A 23 -11.99 -9.76 -7.29
N ALA A 24 -12.36 -8.49 -7.45
CA ALA A 24 -13.73 -8.10 -7.80
C ALA A 24 -14.17 -8.68 -9.15
N ASN A 25 -13.28 -8.69 -10.17
CA ASN A 25 -13.55 -9.30 -11.47
C ASN A 25 -13.75 -10.82 -11.39
N ARG A 26 -12.98 -11.52 -10.54
CA ARG A 26 -13.15 -12.96 -10.30
C ARG A 26 -14.47 -13.24 -9.59
N GLN A 27 -14.87 -12.40 -8.64
CA GLN A 27 -16.16 -12.49 -7.97
C GLN A 27 -17.32 -12.29 -8.97
N LEU A 28 -17.23 -11.31 -9.86
CA LEU A 28 -18.21 -11.12 -10.93
C LEU A 28 -18.31 -12.35 -11.85
N LYS A 29 -17.16 -12.98 -12.19
CA LYS A 29 -17.15 -14.24 -12.96
C LYS A 29 -17.84 -15.37 -12.21
N LEU A 30 -17.64 -15.43 -10.88
CA LEU A 30 -18.31 -16.43 -10.03
C LEU A 30 -19.82 -16.23 -10.03
N GLU A 31 -20.30 -14.99 -9.83
CA GLU A 31 -21.74 -14.69 -9.88
C GLU A 31 -22.36 -15.00 -11.25
N LYS A 32 -21.65 -14.77 -12.34
CA LYS A 32 -22.12 -15.17 -13.68
C LYS A 32 -22.33 -16.67 -13.81
N ARG A 33 -21.51 -17.48 -13.12
CA ARG A 33 -21.64 -18.96 -13.12
C ARG A 33 -22.85 -19.44 -12.31
N GLY A 34 -23.41 -18.61 -11.45
CA GLY A 34 -24.63 -18.92 -10.70
C GLY A 34 -25.87 -19.16 -11.56
N TYR A 35 -25.82 -18.89 -12.84
CA TYR A 35 -26.86 -19.27 -13.82
C TYR A 35 -26.69 -20.72 -14.35
N LEU A 36 -25.54 -21.35 -14.12
CA LEU A 36 -25.28 -22.69 -14.61
C LEU A 36 -25.89 -23.75 -13.68
N PRO A 37 -26.38 -24.88 -14.24
CA PRO A 37 -26.79 -26.01 -13.42
C PRO A 37 -25.62 -26.55 -12.59
N THR A 38 -25.91 -26.95 -11.36
CA THR A 38 -24.95 -27.67 -10.52
C THR A 38 -25.23 -29.15 -10.54
N LEU A 39 -24.18 -29.95 -10.78
CA LEU A 39 -24.23 -31.40 -10.73
C LEU A 39 -23.76 -31.85 -9.34
N SER A 40 -24.56 -32.68 -8.67
CA SER A 40 -24.20 -33.30 -7.40
C SER A 40 -24.11 -34.83 -7.57
N LEU A 41 -23.04 -35.39 -7.03
CA LEU A 41 -22.86 -36.85 -6.94
C LEU A 41 -22.79 -37.18 -5.46
N GLY A 42 -23.61 -38.12 -5.02
CA GLY A 42 -23.64 -38.59 -3.64
C GLY A 42 -23.44 -40.11 -3.60
N ALA A 43 -22.73 -40.56 -2.59
CA ALA A 43 -22.69 -41.98 -2.19
C ALA A 43 -23.11 -42.06 -0.72
N SER A 44 -24.01 -43.00 -0.41
CA SER A 44 -24.49 -43.23 0.95
C SER A 44 -24.29 -44.70 1.33
N ILE A 45 -23.83 -44.91 2.54
CA ILE A 45 -23.72 -46.24 3.15
C ILE A 45 -24.52 -46.18 4.44
N GLN A 46 -25.48 -47.08 4.55
CA GLN A 46 -26.30 -47.21 5.73
C GLN A 46 -25.86 -48.46 6.54
N ALA A 47 -25.47 -48.28 7.79
CA ALA A 47 -25.13 -49.38 8.68
C ALA A 47 -26.30 -49.70 9.61
N VAL A 48 -26.73 -50.97 9.63
CA VAL A 48 -27.73 -51.44 10.56
C VAL A 48 -27.03 -52.07 11.79
N ILE A 49 -27.25 -51.50 12.95
CA ILE A 49 -26.66 -51.99 14.21
C ILE A 49 -27.47 -53.23 14.66
N LYS A 50 -26.78 -54.36 14.78
CA LYS A 50 -27.38 -55.63 15.31
C LYS A 50 -27.87 -55.43 16.74
N GLY A 51 -29.14 -55.79 17.02
CA GLY A 51 -29.64 -55.89 18.39
C GLY A 51 -30.86 -55.03 18.72
N PHE A 52 -31.18 -54.02 17.93
CA PHE A 52 -32.37 -53.19 18.17
C PHE A 52 -33.52 -53.63 17.26
N ASN A 53 -34.43 -54.47 17.83
CA ASN A 53 -35.67 -54.86 17.18
C ASN A 53 -36.83 -54.67 18.13
N PRO A 54 -37.37 -53.48 18.30
CA PRO A 54 -38.44 -53.19 19.29
C PRO A 54 -39.78 -53.86 18.99
N TYR A 55 -39.96 -54.37 17.75
CA TYR A 55 -41.25 -54.90 17.30
C TYR A 55 -41.22 -56.38 16.92
N ASN A 56 -40.12 -57.08 17.14
CA ASN A 56 -39.98 -58.54 16.89
C ASN A 56 -40.45 -58.96 15.47
N VAL A 57 -40.24 -58.14 14.45
CA VAL A 57 -40.64 -58.37 13.07
C VAL A 57 -39.67 -59.34 12.42
N GLU A 58 -40.14 -60.32 11.61
CA GLU A 58 -39.32 -61.24 10.85
C GLU A 58 -38.41 -60.40 9.89
N ARG A 59 -37.13 -60.68 9.93
CA ARG A 59 -36.10 -59.93 9.15
C ARG A 59 -35.82 -60.67 7.85
N HIS A 60 -35.99 -59.99 6.75
CA HIS A 60 -35.42 -60.42 5.47
C HIS A 60 -33.89 -60.43 5.54
N PRO A 61 -33.20 -61.44 4.96
CA PRO A 61 -31.75 -61.43 4.93
C PRO A 61 -31.29 -60.32 3.97
N TYR A 62 -30.73 -59.25 4.56
CA TYR A 62 -30.16 -58.14 3.77
C TYR A 62 -28.78 -58.53 3.28
N SER A 63 -28.54 -58.29 2.01
CA SER A 63 -27.21 -58.35 1.38
C SER A 63 -26.41 -57.09 1.70
N LYS A 64 -25.05 -57.18 1.69
CA LYS A 64 -24.18 -56.00 1.92
C LYS A 64 -24.42 -54.87 0.89
N GLY A 65 -24.93 -55.20 -0.30
CA GLY A 65 -25.26 -54.25 -1.34
C GLY A 65 -26.55 -53.45 -1.08
N ASP A 66 -27.46 -53.94 -0.24
CA ASP A 66 -28.74 -53.28 0.03
C ASP A 66 -28.64 -51.99 0.85
N PHE A 67 -27.43 -51.71 1.40
CA PHE A 67 -27.14 -50.53 2.23
C PHE A 67 -26.23 -49.49 1.55
N MET A 68 -25.95 -49.72 0.27
CA MET A 68 -25.16 -48.77 -0.52
C MET A 68 -26.07 -48.07 -1.53
N GLY A 69 -26.07 -46.76 -1.50
CA GLY A 69 -26.83 -45.94 -2.45
C GLY A 69 -25.94 -44.95 -3.15
N PHE A 70 -26.21 -44.78 -4.43
CA PHE A 70 -25.60 -43.71 -5.23
C PHE A 70 -26.70 -42.76 -5.70
N SER A 71 -26.42 -41.46 -5.66
CA SER A 71 -27.34 -40.43 -6.13
C SER A 71 -26.67 -39.52 -7.10
N VAL A 72 -27.36 -39.15 -8.15
CA VAL A 72 -26.94 -38.10 -9.12
C VAL A 72 -28.07 -37.08 -9.13
N GLY A 73 -27.72 -35.83 -8.84
CA GLY A 73 -28.68 -34.74 -8.82
C GLY A 73 -28.22 -33.61 -9.76
N VAL A 74 -29.16 -32.98 -10.43
CA VAL A 74 -28.96 -31.75 -11.21
C VAL A 74 -29.85 -30.68 -10.59
N ASN A 75 -29.21 -29.61 -10.10
CA ASN A 75 -29.95 -28.47 -9.55
C ASN A 75 -29.89 -27.31 -10.56
N ILE A 76 -31.05 -26.90 -11.06
CA ILE A 76 -31.20 -25.78 -12.01
C ILE A 76 -31.77 -24.59 -11.27
N PRO A 77 -31.03 -23.47 -11.17
CA PRO A 77 -31.51 -22.25 -10.49
C PRO A 77 -32.61 -21.59 -11.34
N LEU A 78 -33.84 -21.55 -10.80
CA LEU A 78 -34.98 -20.90 -11.47
C LEU A 78 -35.19 -19.44 -11.03
N ALA A 79 -34.49 -18.99 -10.00
CA ALA A 79 -34.61 -17.65 -9.43
C ALA A 79 -33.74 -16.61 -10.19
N PHE A 80 -34.03 -16.38 -11.47
CA PHE A 80 -33.25 -15.50 -12.34
C PHE A 80 -33.20 -14.04 -11.86
N GLY A 81 -34.22 -13.53 -11.19
CA GLY A 81 -34.26 -12.17 -10.66
C GLY A 81 -33.23 -11.93 -9.56
N ALA A 82 -33.15 -12.84 -8.61
CA ALA A 82 -32.18 -12.76 -7.51
C ALA A 82 -30.73 -12.87 -8.04
N GLN A 83 -30.48 -13.79 -8.97
CA GLN A 83 -29.15 -13.93 -9.56
C GLN A 83 -28.74 -12.71 -10.40
N LYS A 84 -29.68 -12.11 -11.17
CA LYS A 84 -29.44 -10.85 -11.88
C LYS A 84 -29.07 -9.72 -10.92
N ALA A 85 -29.75 -9.62 -9.75
CA ALA A 85 -29.43 -8.62 -8.74
C ALA A 85 -28.02 -8.82 -8.17
N ARG A 86 -27.63 -10.06 -7.85
CA ARG A 86 -26.26 -10.39 -7.38
C ARG A 86 -25.20 -10.03 -8.41
N MET A 87 -25.43 -10.37 -9.67
CA MET A 87 -24.52 -10.04 -10.77
C MET A 87 -24.38 -8.50 -10.94
N ASN A 88 -25.49 -7.76 -10.83
CA ASN A 88 -25.45 -6.30 -10.91
C ASN A 88 -24.71 -5.69 -9.71
N ALA A 89 -24.90 -6.23 -8.50
CA ALA A 89 -24.14 -5.83 -7.33
C ALA A 89 -22.64 -6.09 -7.52
N ALA A 90 -22.26 -7.28 -8.00
CA ALA A 90 -20.88 -7.62 -8.29
C ALA A 90 -20.25 -6.72 -9.37
N ARG A 91 -21.01 -6.28 -10.38
CA ARG A 91 -20.53 -5.28 -11.36
C ARG A 91 -20.22 -3.96 -10.67
N LYS A 92 -21.11 -3.50 -9.77
CA LYS A 92 -20.88 -2.25 -9.02
C LYS A 92 -19.67 -2.37 -8.09
N THR A 93 -19.40 -3.55 -7.55
CA THR A 93 -18.18 -3.79 -6.78
C THR A 93 -16.91 -3.66 -7.66
N VAL A 94 -16.95 -4.16 -8.91
CA VAL A 94 -15.85 -3.95 -9.88
C VAL A 94 -15.67 -2.48 -10.20
N ASP A 95 -16.77 -1.74 -10.48
CA ASP A 95 -16.72 -0.30 -10.74
C ASP A 95 -16.07 0.44 -9.55
N MET A 96 -16.49 0.12 -8.32
CA MET A 96 -15.96 0.71 -7.10
C MET A 96 -14.46 0.39 -6.91
N ALA A 97 -14.05 -0.87 -7.08
CA ALA A 97 -12.64 -1.26 -6.97
C ALA A 97 -11.78 -0.53 -8.02
N SER A 98 -12.26 -0.43 -9.26
CA SER A 98 -11.54 0.28 -10.33
C SER A 98 -11.39 1.78 -10.08
N LEU A 99 -12.42 2.41 -9.51
CA LEU A 99 -12.36 3.82 -9.11
C LEU A 99 -11.42 4.03 -7.93
N ASN A 100 -11.41 3.11 -6.97
CA ASN A 100 -10.47 3.14 -5.84
C ASN A 100 -9.01 3.00 -6.32
N ALA A 101 -8.72 2.11 -7.27
CA ALA A 101 -7.39 1.97 -7.84
C ALA A 101 -6.94 3.25 -8.55
N LYS A 102 -7.80 3.87 -9.36
CA LYS A 102 -7.52 5.16 -10.01
C LYS A 102 -7.31 6.29 -9.00
N ASN A 103 -8.11 6.32 -7.94
CA ASN A 103 -7.95 7.31 -6.88
C ASN A 103 -6.63 7.11 -6.15
N GLN A 104 -6.24 5.85 -5.87
CA GLN A 104 -4.96 5.55 -5.23
C GLN A 104 -3.78 5.98 -6.11
N GLU A 105 -3.83 5.71 -7.42
CA GLU A 105 -2.83 6.19 -8.37
C GLU A 105 -2.73 7.71 -8.36
N TYR A 106 -3.88 8.41 -8.41
CA TYR A 106 -3.93 9.87 -8.37
C TYR A 106 -3.33 10.42 -7.07
N MET A 107 -3.69 9.85 -5.93
CA MET A 107 -3.17 10.29 -4.62
C MET A 107 -1.67 10.06 -4.50
N LEU A 108 -1.16 8.91 -4.95
CA LEU A 108 0.28 8.62 -4.96
C LEU A 108 1.03 9.58 -5.87
N ARG A 109 0.49 9.88 -7.05
CA ARG A 109 1.09 10.84 -7.98
C ARG A 109 1.16 12.25 -7.38
N LYS A 110 0.09 12.68 -6.70
CA LYS A 110 0.06 13.98 -6.01
C LYS A 110 0.99 14.03 -4.80
N ALA A 111 1.09 12.96 -4.04
CA ALA A 111 2.05 12.86 -2.93
C ALA A 111 3.50 12.93 -3.44
N TYR A 112 3.79 12.22 -4.55
CA TYR A 112 5.12 12.29 -5.17
C TYR A 112 5.45 13.70 -5.69
N GLU A 113 4.50 14.37 -6.36
CA GLU A 113 4.67 15.74 -6.85
C GLU A 113 4.98 16.72 -5.70
N ALA A 114 4.26 16.61 -4.59
CA ALA A 114 4.53 17.41 -3.38
C ALA A 114 5.93 17.13 -2.81
N ALA A 115 6.27 15.85 -2.62
CA ALA A 115 7.58 15.45 -2.11
C ALA A 115 8.73 15.86 -3.06
N TYR A 116 8.49 15.87 -4.36
CA TYR A 116 9.47 16.36 -5.34
C TYR A 116 9.72 17.88 -5.21
N ASN A 117 8.68 18.65 -5.00
CA ASN A 117 8.82 20.10 -4.75
C ASN A 117 9.59 20.37 -3.44
N ASP A 118 9.31 19.59 -2.39
CA ASP A 118 10.05 19.67 -1.13
C ASP A 118 11.53 19.30 -1.33
N TYR A 119 11.81 18.27 -2.15
CA TYR A 119 13.18 17.88 -2.51
C TYR A 119 13.92 19.01 -3.23
N VAL A 120 13.29 19.65 -4.23
CA VAL A 120 13.91 20.77 -4.96
C VAL A 120 14.21 21.94 -4.01
N SER A 121 13.27 22.26 -3.12
CA SER A 121 13.46 23.32 -2.12
C SER A 121 14.60 22.99 -1.14
N ALA A 122 14.64 21.76 -0.63
CA ALA A 122 15.68 21.30 0.30
C ALA A 122 17.06 21.24 -0.39
N HIS A 123 17.10 20.82 -1.66
CA HIS A 123 18.33 20.82 -2.47
C HIS A 123 18.90 22.22 -2.64
N ASN A 124 18.08 23.17 -3.05
CA ASN A 124 18.50 24.57 -3.24
C ASN A 124 18.98 25.19 -1.91
N SER A 125 18.30 24.88 -0.81
CA SER A 125 18.72 25.33 0.53
C SER A 125 20.09 24.76 0.92
N LEU A 126 20.29 23.45 0.72
CA LEU A 126 21.58 22.80 1.00
C LEU A 126 22.69 23.37 0.14
N GLU A 127 22.46 23.55 -1.16
CA GLU A 127 23.41 24.13 -2.10
C GLU A 127 23.81 25.55 -1.70
N TYR A 128 22.84 26.39 -1.27
CA TYR A 128 23.13 27.72 -0.76
C TYR A 128 24.07 27.68 0.46
N TYR A 129 23.75 26.83 1.45
CA TYR A 129 24.63 26.74 2.63
C TYR A 129 26.02 26.20 2.28
N GLN A 130 26.13 25.24 1.36
CA GLN A 130 27.41 24.68 0.94
C GLN A 130 28.27 25.69 0.17
N THR A 131 27.66 26.47 -0.72
CA THR A 131 28.38 27.33 -1.63
C THR A 131 28.59 28.74 -1.07
N GLN A 132 27.72 29.21 -0.19
CA GLN A 132 27.75 30.59 0.30
C GLN A 132 27.74 30.67 1.82
N GLY A 133 26.75 30.09 2.51
CA GLY A 133 26.54 30.27 3.94
C GLY A 133 27.75 29.83 4.78
N VAL A 134 28.22 28.59 4.58
CA VAL A 134 29.37 28.05 5.34
C VAL A 134 30.69 28.80 5.01
N PRO A 135 31.04 29.09 3.76
CA PRO A 135 32.20 29.91 3.49
C PRO A 135 32.16 31.31 4.12
N GLN A 136 30.99 31.97 4.10
CA GLN A 136 30.82 33.30 4.73
C GLN A 136 30.95 33.20 6.25
N ALA A 137 30.37 32.17 6.90
CA ALA A 137 30.51 31.96 8.34
C ALA A 137 31.97 31.75 8.76
N ARG A 138 32.72 30.94 8.01
CA ARG A 138 34.18 30.76 8.24
C ARG A 138 34.97 32.07 8.13
N GLU A 139 34.68 32.86 7.11
CA GLU A 139 35.35 34.14 6.92
C GLU A 139 34.99 35.15 8.02
N MET A 140 33.71 35.17 8.43
CA MET A 140 33.28 35.98 9.60
C MET A 140 34.00 35.58 10.87
N GLU A 141 34.13 34.28 11.18
CA GLU A 141 34.93 33.79 12.32
C GLU A 141 36.38 34.24 12.23
N ARG A 142 37.02 34.14 11.06
CA ARG A 142 38.41 34.51 10.85
C ARG A 142 38.63 35.98 11.04
N ILE A 143 37.81 36.83 10.40
CA ILE A 143 37.91 38.30 10.49
C ILE A 143 37.65 38.77 11.96
N SER A 144 36.62 38.21 12.62
CA SER A 144 36.29 38.60 13.97
C SER A 144 37.40 38.28 15.00
N LYS A 145 38.08 37.12 14.85
CA LYS A 145 39.26 36.80 15.66
C LYS A 145 40.37 37.79 15.47
N ILE A 146 40.74 38.08 14.25
CA ILE A 146 41.80 39.04 13.90
C ILE A 146 41.46 40.47 14.42
N SER A 147 40.19 40.88 14.25
CA SER A 147 39.74 42.19 14.70
C SER A 147 39.77 42.33 16.22
N TYR A 148 39.44 41.26 16.95
CA TYR A 148 39.56 41.24 18.43
C TYR A 148 41.02 41.26 18.87
N GLU A 149 41.90 40.47 18.26
CA GLU A 149 43.33 40.44 18.56
C GLU A 149 43.99 41.78 18.32
N ASN A 150 43.54 42.52 17.31
CA ASN A 150 44.01 43.90 17.01
C ASN A 150 43.33 44.98 17.80
N GLY A 151 42.40 44.63 18.75
CA GLY A 151 41.65 45.57 19.55
C GLY A 151 40.61 46.39 18.81
N SER A 152 40.26 46.01 17.56
CA SER A 152 39.28 46.72 16.72
C SER A 152 37.83 46.44 17.13
N ILE A 153 37.57 45.32 17.76
CA ILE A 153 36.25 44.93 18.30
C ILE A 153 36.37 44.49 19.77
N GLY A 154 35.26 44.61 20.54
CA GLY A 154 35.20 44.17 21.91
C GLY A 154 34.84 42.68 22.03
N TYR A 155 35.01 42.13 23.23
CA TYR A 155 34.68 40.71 23.53
C TYR A 155 33.21 40.35 23.21
N VAL A 156 32.28 41.26 23.54
CA VAL A 156 30.85 41.03 23.28
C VAL A 156 30.57 40.89 21.80
N GLU A 157 31.15 41.76 20.99
CA GLU A 157 31.00 41.75 19.55
C GLU A 157 31.64 40.49 18.90
N LEU A 158 32.81 40.06 19.41
CA LEU A 158 33.42 38.81 19.03
C LEU A 158 32.45 37.62 19.32
N MET A 159 31.86 37.57 20.53
CA MET A 159 30.93 36.48 20.87
C MET A 159 29.66 36.49 20.04
N GLN A 160 29.13 37.67 19.71
CA GLN A 160 27.97 37.79 18.82
C GLN A 160 28.28 37.25 17.38
N ASN A 161 29.44 37.63 16.85
CA ASN A 161 29.87 37.14 15.53
C ASN A 161 30.12 35.62 15.55
N MET A 162 30.72 35.08 16.60
CA MET A 162 30.91 33.64 16.78
C MET A 162 29.57 32.91 16.89
N GLN A 163 28.59 33.44 17.61
CA GLN A 163 27.27 32.87 17.73
C GLN A 163 26.56 32.85 16.37
N SER A 164 26.66 33.94 15.59
CA SER A 164 26.10 34.03 14.26
C SER A 164 26.69 32.96 13.29
N ALA A 165 28.01 32.74 13.40
CA ALA A 165 28.67 31.69 12.64
C ALA A 165 28.16 30.27 13.02
N VAL A 166 28.02 30.01 14.34
CA VAL A 166 27.47 28.75 14.85
C VAL A 166 26.03 28.52 14.36
N ASP A 167 25.22 29.58 14.31
CA ASP A 167 23.86 29.48 13.84
C ASP A 167 23.80 29.10 12.34
N VAL A 168 24.70 29.62 11.49
CA VAL A 168 24.84 29.18 10.11
C VAL A 168 25.22 27.69 10.02
N TRP A 169 26.11 27.19 10.86
CA TRP A 169 26.45 25.76 10.91
C TRP A 169 25.28 24.88 11.30
N LYS A 170 24.44 25.31 12.24
CA LYS A 170 23.21 24.61 12.60
C LYS A 170 22.23 24.57 11.45
N GLU A 171 22.01 25.68 10.77
CA GLU A 171 21.14 25.76 9.61
C GLU A 171 21.63 24.86 8.44
N TYR A 172 22.95 24.81 8.23
CA TYR A 172 23.56 23.88 7.26
C TYR A 172 23.23 22.41 7.62
N ALA A 173 23.44 22.01 8.87
CA ALA A 173 23.14 20.65 9.31
C ALA A 173 21.64 20.31 9.20
N ASP A 174 20.77 21.29 9.49
CA ASP A 174 19.33 21.13 9.30
C ASP A 174 18.93 21.05 7.83
N ALA A 175 19.58 21.81 6.93
CA ALA A 175 19.36 21.70 5.48
C ALA A 175 19.77 20.33 4.94
N GLU A 176 20.92 19.80 5.39
CA GLU A 176 21.38 18.44 5.04
C GLU A 176 20.41 17.38 5.53
N ARG A 177 19.93 17.48 6.76
CA ARG A 177 18.92 16.57 7.32
C ARG A 177 17.61 16.61 6.52
N ARG A 178 17.10 17.81 6.17
CA ARG A 178 15.89 17.98 5.36
C ARG A 178 16.07 17.35 3.98
N TYR A 179 17.18 17.64 3.31
CA TYR A 179 17.50 17.06 2.01
C TYR A 179 17.52 15.52 2.03
N ASN A 180 18.21 14.93 3.00
CA ASN A 180 18.25 13.48 3.14
C ASN A 180 16.86 12.88 3.43
N LYS A 181 16.02 13.57 4.22
CA LYS A 181 14.65 13.15 4.48
C LYS A 181 13.82 13.10 3.20
N THR A 182 13.90 14.12 2.36
CA THR A 182 13.14 14.16 1.08
C THR A 182 13.56 13.06 0.12
N ILE A 183 14.86 12.69 0.09
CA ILE A 183 15.34 11.53 -0.68
C ILE A 183 14.67 10.23 -0.23
N VAL A 184 14.61 9.99 1.07
CA VAL A 184 13.98 8.79 1.64
C VAL A 184 12.49 8.76 1.28
N GLU A 185 11.80 9.88 1.40
CA GLU A 185 10.37 10.00 1.10
C GLU A 185 10.08 9.74 -0.38
N LEU A 186 10.87 10.31 -1.29
CA LEU A 186 10.73 10.07 -2.73
C LEU A 186 10.99 8.61 -3.11
N ASN A 187 12.00 7.96 -2.52
CA ASN A 187 12.28 6.55 -2.75
C ASN A 187 11.12 5.66 -2.25
N TYR A 188 10.55 5.99 -1.09
CA TYR A 188 9.39 5.29 -0.55
C TYR A 188 8.17 5.40 -1.46
N LEU A 189 7.84 6.62 -1.94
CA LEU A 189 6.70 6.86 -2.82
C LEU A 189 6.89 6.23 -4.21
N LYS A 190 8.11 6.17 -4.71
CA LYS A 190 8.44 5.52 -5.98
C LYS A 190 8.30 4.00 -5.90
N GLY A 191 8.43 3.42 -4.72
CA GLY A 191 8.39 1.96 -4.52
C GLY A 191 9.74 1.27 -4.73
N ASP A 192 10.86 2.03 -4.76
CA ASP A 192 12.20 1.44 -4.86
C ASP A 192 12.49 0.58 -3.61
N LYS A 193 12.47 -0.72 -3.80
CA LYS A 193 12.96 -1.69 -2.80
C LYS A 193 14.49 -1.63 -2.82
N LYS A 194 15.09 -1.10 -1.75
CA LYS A 194 16.49 -1.42 -1.43
C LYS A 194 16.56 -2.75 -0.72
#